data_45152347a640083fd31352c97014bfa0
#
_entry.id   45152347a640083fd31352c97014bfa0
#
_cell.length_a   1.000
_cell.length_b   1.000
_cell.length_c   1.000
_cell.angle_alpha   90.00
_cell.angle_beta   90.00
_cell.angle_gamma   90.00
#
_symmetry.space_group_name_H-M   'P 1'
#
loop_
_entity.id
_entity.type
_entity.pdbx_description
1 polymer ?
#
loop_
_entity_poly.entity_id
_entity_poly.type
_entity_poly.pdbx_seq_one_letter_code
_entity_poly.pdbx_strand_id
1 'polypeptide(L)'
;VKKIIIHYIYLYMLQQSLNFSDIMTLDKMGSRYPSRLSFSRSMLRRLFFDNWKISKSKFDLDDNGYGTVVYEITINKNIYSLVCFSQHLDSADRSDRVIAEKWDTAYSLINGKLDDQELNRLRKNVPLQESGRNSSKELILSRANKSVRLFEYVANCLSNGLQPDINEINKVGYLLRTTAVYGSGKFGLSDFDRTRFTTHFDQPFRAEMLAVYIIREFSIHLVEHIAYYQNPSQAVKLDASIKRHIGIGNSPGLGMAPF
;
A
#
# COMPACT_ATOMS: atom_id res chain seq x y z
N VAL A 1 -39.26 -7.75 -10.51
CA VAL A 1 -38.52 -8.37 -11.63
C VAL A 1 -37.62 -7.33 -12.33
N LYS A 2 -38.15 -6.19 -12.84
CA LYS A 2 -37.32 -5.16 -13.52
C LYS A 2 -36.14 -4.63 -12.70
N LYS A 3 -36.33 -4.35 -11.39
CA LYS A 3 -35.26 -3.90 -10.50
C LYS A 3 -34.16 -4.93 -10.30
N ILE A 4 -34.50 -6.20 -10.26
CA ILE A 4 -33.56 -7.31 -10.10
C ILE A 4 -32.73 -7.47 -11.37
N ILE A 5 -33.36 -7.39 -12.53
CA ILE A 5 -32.69 -7.48 -13.83
C ILE A 5 -31.72 -6.31 -14.02
N ILE A 6 -32.12 -5.09 -13.69
CA ILE A 6 -31.25 -3.90 -13.77
C ILE A 6 -30.06 -4.06 -12.82
N HIS A 7 -30.29 -4.59 -11.62
CA HIS A 7 -29.21 -4.84 -10.66
C HIS A 7 -28.25 -5.92 -11.16
N TYR A 8 -28.74 -7.01 -11.76
CA TYR A 8 -27.94 -8.06 -12.39
C TYR A 8 -27.16 -7.55 -13.61
N ILE A 9 -27.75 -6.75 -14.45
CA ILE A 9 -27.09 -6.12 -15.61
C ILE A 9 -26.01 -5.15 -15.11
N TYR A 10 -26.31 -4.36 -14.08
CA TYR A 10 -25.34 -3.45 -13.47
C TYR A 10 -24.17 -4.21 -12.85
N LEU A 11 -24.43 -5.31 -12.11
CA LEU A 11 -23.39 -6.17 -11.56
C LEU A 11 -22.56 -6.85 -12.65
N TYR A 12 -23.20 -7.32 -13.73
CA TYR A 12 -22.51 -7.93 -14.88
C TYR A 12 -21.64 -6.92 -15.62
N MET A 13 -22.14 -5.71 -15.86
CA MET A 13 -21.34 -4.62 -16.44
C MET A 13 -20.21 -4.18 -15.53
N LEU A 14 -20.43 -4.14 -14.21
CA LEU A 14 -19.38 -3.90 -13.23
C LEU A 14 -18.30 -4.99 -13.25
N GLN A 15 -18.69 -6.24 -13.39
CA GLN A 15 -17.78 -7.37 -13.45
C GLN A 15 -16.93 -7.36 -14.72
N GLN A 16 -17.49 -6.97 -15.86
CA GLN A 16 -16.74 -6.77 -17.11
C GLN A 16 -15.84 -5.53 -17.08
N SER A 17 -16.25 -4.46 -16.38
CA SER A 17 -15.43 -3.24 -16.25
C SER A 17 -14.23 -3.38 -15.31
N LEU A 18 -14.06 -4.54 -14.67
CA LEU A 18 -12.99 -4.82 -13.70
C LEU A 18 -11.79 -5.56 -14.30
N ASN A 19 -11.63 -5.51 -15.60
CA ASN A 19 -10.42 -6.05 -16.21
C ASN A 19 -9.24 -5.10 -15.97
N PHE A 20 -8.33 -5.49 -15.10
CA PHE A 20 -7.17 -4.69 -14.75
C PHE A 20 -6.23 -4.41 -15.92
N SER A 21 -6.18 -5.29 -16.91
CA SER A 21 -5.39 -5.07 -18.11
C SER A 21 -5.89 -3.87 -18.91
N ASP A 22 -7.20 -3.62 -18.89
CA ASP A 22 -7.79 -2.48 -19.58
C ASP A 22 -7.55 -1.15 -18.87
N ILE A 23 -7.37 -1.21 -17.53
CA ILE A 23 -7.10 -0.02 -16.72
C ILE A 23 -5.61 0.35 -16.77
N MET A 24 -4.75 -0.66 -16.83
CA MET A 24 -3.30 -0.52 -16.71
C MET A 24 -2.57 -0.64 -18.06
N THR A 25 -3.24 -0.35 -19.16
CA THR A 25 -2.60 -0.27 -20.48
C THR A 25 -1.56 0.87 -20.50
N LEU A 26 -0.49 0.69 -21.27
CA LEU A 26 0.64 1.65 -21.30
C LEU A 26 0.21 3.07 -21.69
N ASP A 27 -0.78 3.21 -22.56
CA ASP A 27 -1.36 4.49 -22.96
C ASP A 27 -2.15 5.20 -21.83
N LYS A 28 -2.61 4.42 -20.84
CA LYS A 28 -3.28 4.94 -19.64
C LYS A 28 -2.31 5.13 -18.47
N MET A 29 -1.15 4.47 -18.48
CA MET A 29 -0.11 4.66 -17.49
C MET A 29 0.49 6.06 -17.62
N GLY A 30 0.26 6.89 -16.64
CA GLY A 30 0.72 8.28 -16.64
C GLY A 30 -0.35 9.30 -17.06
N SER A 31 -1.50 8.88 -17.53
CA SER A 31 -2.64 9.78 -17.71
C SER A 31 -3.16 10.25 -16.36
N ARG A 32 -3.32 11.56 -16.24
CA ARG A 32 -3.39 12.27 -14.95
C ARG A 32 -4.60 11.94 -14.07
N TYR A 33 -5.66 11.35 -14.55
CA TYR A 33 -6.87 11.14 -13.77
C TYR A 33 -7.61 9.81 -13.98
N PRO A 34 -7.83 9.32 -15.21
CA PRO A 34 -8.70 8.16 -15.40
C PRO A 34 -8.16 6.88 -14.80
N SER A 35 -6.84 6.65 -14.89
CA SER A 35 -6.21 5.43 -14.37
C SER A 35 -6.20 5.37 -12.84
N ARG A 36 -6.00 6.50 -12.18
CA ARG A 36 -5.93 6.60 -10.72
C ARG A 36 -7.26 6.28 -10.07
N LEU A 37 -8.33 6.93 -10.50
CA LEU A 37 -9.67 6.69 -9.97
C LEU A 37 -10.19 5.30 -10.31
N SER A 38 -9.92 4.82 -11.51
CA SER A 38 -10.32 3.48 -11.95
C SER A 38 -9.62 2.39 -11.14
N PHE A 39 -8.35 2.59 -10.82
CA PHE A 39 -7.54 1.64 -10.07
C PHE A 39 -8.08 1.42 -8.66
N SER A 40 -8.19 2.48 -7.85
CA SER A 40 -8.68 2.39 -6.48
C SER A 40 -10.11 1.87 -6.42
N ARG A 41 -10.97 2.35 -7.30
CA ARG A 41 -12.35 1.84 -7.42
C ARG A 41 -12.38 0.36 -7.77
N SER A 42 -11.52 -0.08 -8.67
CA SER A 42 -11.44 -1.50 -9.04
C SER A 42 -10.97 -2.35 -7.90
N MET A 43 -9.97 -1.91 -7.13
CA MET A 43 -9.50 -2.61 -5.96
C MET A 43 -10.59 -2.72 -4.89
N LEU A 44 -11.26 -1.62 -4.54
CA LEU A 44 -12.37 -1.64 -3.58
C LEU A 44 -13.51 -2.55 -4.01
N ARG A 45 -13.86 -2.54 -5.30
CA ARG A 45 -14.87 -3.46 -5.83
C ARG A 45 -14.44 -4.90 -5.68
N ARG A 46 -13.17 -5.23 -5.94
CA ARG A 46 -12.63 -6.58 -5.73
C ARG A 46 -12.66 -6.97 -4.25
N LEU A 47 -12.25 -6.10 -3.36
CA LEU A 47 -12.34 -6.34 -1.92
C LEU A 47 -13.78 -6.69 -1.51
N PHE A 48 -14.76 -6.01 -2.07
CA PHE A 48 -16.16 -6.23 -1.76
C PHE A 48 -16.73 -7.48 -2.44
N PHE A 49 -16.59 -7.61 -3.76
CA PHE A 49 -17.25 -8.69 -4.52
C PHE A 49 -16.57 -10.04 -4.35
N ASP A 50 -15.27 -10.08 -4.29
CA ASP A 50 -14.53 -11.33 -4.07
C ASP A 50 -14.40 -11.66 -2.57
N ASN A 51 -15.09 -10.88 -1.71
CA ASN A 51 -15.09 -11.05 -0.25
C ASN A 51 -13.67 -11.14 0.34
N TRP A 52 -12.78 -10.27 -0.12
CA TRP A 52 -11.45 -10.18 0.44
C TRP A 52 -11.53 -9.55 1.83
N LYS A 53 -10.90 -10.20 2.79
CA LYS A 53 -10.81 -9.71 4.16
C LYS A 53 -9.39 -9.30 4.46
N ILE A 54 -9.22 -8.09 4.94
CA ILE A 54 -7.92 -7.57 5.37
C ILE A 54 -8.02 -7.26 6.85
N SER A 55 -7.10 -7.81 7.64
CA SER A 55 -7.01 -7.57 9.07
C SER A 55 -5.58 -7.25 9.48
N LYS A 56 -5.40 -6.48 10.53
CA LYS A 56 -4.09 -6.27 11.17
C LYS A 56 -3.86 -7.40 12.16
N SER A 57 -3.02 -8.37 11.81
CA SER A 57 -2.68 -9.48 12.69
C SER A 57 -1.57 -9.12 13.69
N LYS A 58 -0.72 -8.16 13.34
CA LYS A 58 0.31 -7.59 14.21
C LYS A 58 0.43 -6.10 13.97
N PHE A 59 0.49 -5.33 15.05
CA PHE A 59 0.75 -3.89 15.00
C PHE A 59 1.65 -3.53 16.19
N ASP A 60 2.94 -3.74 15.99
CA ASP A 60 3.97 -3.62 17.01
C ASP A 60 4.93 -2.50 16.60
N LEU A 61 4.54 -1.28 16.92
CA LEU A 61 5.29 -0.06 16.69
C LEU A 61 5.54 0.65 18.01
N ASP A 62 6.73 1.22 18.17
CA ASP A 62 7.05 2.11 19.28
C ASP A 62 6.37 3.48 19.12
N ASP A 63 6.58 4.37 20.08
CA ASP A 63 5.98 5.71 20.11
C ASP A 63 6.39 6.58 18.90
N ASN A 64 7.50 6.26 18.26
CA ASN A 64 8.01 6.93 17.06
C ASN A 64 7.52 6.28 15.76
N GLY A 65 6.74 5.20 15.88
CA GLY A 65 6.24 4.45 14.73
C GLY A 65 7.27 3.50 14.12
N TYR A 66 8.29 3.05 14.88
CA TYR A 66 9.27 2.07 14.43
C TYR A 66 8.89 0.68 14.92
N GLY A 67 9.07 -0.33 14.08
CA GLY A 67 8.73 -1.69 14.44
C GLY A 67 8.20 -2.52 13.28
N THR A 68 7.25 -3.40 13.58
CA THR A 68 6.72 -4.36 12.62
C THR A 68 5.20 -4.38 12.61
N VAL A 69 4.62 -4.29 11.42
CA VAL A 69 3.18 -4.44 11.22
C VAL A 69 2.93 -5.56 10.21
N VAL A 70 1.91 -6.37 10.47
CA VAL A 70 1.48 -7.45 9.57
C VAL A 70 0.00 -7.30 9.28
N TYR A 71 -0.33 -7.29 8.00
CA TYR A 71 -1.70 -7.40 7.51
C TYR A 71 -1.90 -8.79 6.94
N GLU A 72 -2.93 -9.48 7.41
CA GLU A 72 -3.40 -10.74 6.82
C GLU A 72 -4.53 -10.44 5.83
N ILE A 73 -4.42 -11.02 4.65
CA ILE A 73 -5.39 -10.89 3.58
C ILE A 73 -5.95 -12.29 3.30
N THR A 74 -7.25 -12.46 3.50
CA THR A 74 -7.95 -13.69 3.14
C THR A 74 -8.74 -13.48 1.87
N ILE A 75 -8.47 -14.30 0.87
CA ILE A 75 -9.17 -14.33 -0.41
C ILE A 75 -9.72 -15.74 -0.59
N ASN A 76 -11.03 -15.91 -0.43
CA ASN A 76 -11.66 -17.22 -0.36
C ASN A 76 -11.03 -18.09 0.76
N LYS A 77 -10.28 -19.12 0.40
CA LYS A 77 -9.57 -20.02 1.34
C LYS A 77 -8.08 -19.74 1.42
N ASN A 78 -7.56 -18.83 0.61
CA ASN A 78 -6.15 -18.52 0.58
C ASN A 78 -5.83 -17.35 1.50
N ILE A 79 -4.68 -17.43 2.16
CA ILE A 79 -4.18 -16.39 3.04
C ILE A 79 -2.90 -15.83 2.42
N TYR A 80 -2.79 -14.52 2.48
CA TYR A 80 -1.59 -13.76 2.12
C TYR A 80 -1.24 -12.86 3.29
N SER A 81 0.01 -12.49 3.40
CA SER A 81 0.46 -11.58 4.44
C SER A 81 1.32 -10.47 3.86
N LEU A 82 1.00 -9.22 4.19
CA LEU A 82 1.88 -8.10 3.92
C LEU A 82 2.56 -7.70 5.23
N VAL A 83 3.89 -7.86 5.27
CA VAL A 83 4.69 -7.38 6.39
C VAL A 83 5.27 -6.02 6.07
N CYS A 84 5.25 -5.15 7.06
CA CYS A 84 5.85 -3.82 7.04
C CYS A 84 6.91 -3.74 8.13
N PHE A 85 8.11 -3.31 7.76
CA PHE A 85 9.17 -2.95 8.70
C PHE A 85 9.37 -1.45 8.64
N SER A 86 9.17 -0.77 9.76
CA SER A 86 9.40 0.67 9.91
C SER A 86 10.61 0.90 10.78
N GLN A 87 11.49 1.81 10.37
CA GLN A 87 12.76 2.08 11.03
C GLN A 87 13.06 3.57 11.08
N HIS A 88 14.00 3.94 11.95
CA HIS A 88 14.50 5.30 11.97
C HIS A 88 15.24 5.63 10.67
N LEU A 89 14.95 6.78 10.13
CA LEU A 89 15.71 7.38 9.04
C LEU A 89 15.92 8.86 9.37
N ASP A 90 17.16 9.28 9.39
CA ASP A 90 17.50 10.67 9.64
C ASP A 90 16.87 11.60 8.58
N SER A 91 16.44 12.76 9.00
CA SER A 91 15.82 13.74 8.10
C SER A 91 16.73 14.13 6.92
N ALA A 92 18.04 14.15 7.13
CA ALA A 92 19.02 14.41 6.08
C ALA A 92 19.11 13.32 5.01
N ASP A 93 18.76 12.07 5.38
CA ASP A 93 18.74 10.92 4.47
C ASP A 93 17.40 10.78 3.72
N ARG A 94 16.37 11.52 4.16
CA ARG A 94 15.06 11.51 3.48
C ARG A 94 15.13 12.30 2.19
N SER A 95 14.59 11.73 1.15
CA SER A 95 14.58 12.33 -0.17
C SER A 95 13.28 12.01 -0.89
N ASP A 96 12.72 13.00 -1.56
CA ASP A 96 11.65 12.82 -2.54
C ASP A 96 12.17 12.23 -3.85
N ARG A 97 13.46 11.95 -3.95
CA ARG A 97 14.06 11.34 -5.13
C ARG A 97 13.72 9.86 -5.22
N VAL A 98 13.68 9.39 -6.45
CA VAL A 98 13.36 7.99 -6.83
C VAL A 98 14.38 6.98 -6.32
N ILE A 99 15.63 7.43 -6.15
CA ILE A 99 16.75 6.59 -5.75
C ILE A 99 17.22 7.15 -4.40
N ALA A 100 16.77 6.50 -3.33
CA ALA A 100 17.30 6.68 -2.00
C ALA A 100 18.09 5.42 -1.63
N GLU A 101 19.17 5.58 -0.89
CA GLU A 101 19.96 4.45 -0.36
C GLU A 101 19.32 3.89 0.90
N LYS A 102 18.65 4.75 1.65
CA LYS A 102 18.00 4.44 2.92
C LYS A 102 16.48 4.64 2.83
N TRP A 103 15.75 3.94 3.67
CA TRP A 103 14.30 3.83 3.62
C TRP A 103 13.69 3.92 5.01
N ASP A 104 12.59 4.67 5.14
CA ASP A 104 11.77 4.69 6.36
C ASP A 104 11.06 3.36 6.56
N THR A 105 10.63 2.74 5.48
CA THR A 105 9.80 1.53 5.53
C THR A 105 10.14 0.56 4.41
N ALA A 106 10.04 -0.73 4.71
CA ALA A 106 10.20 -1.81 3.74
C ALA A 106 9.05 -2.81 3.88
N TYR A 107 8.67 -3.44 2.77
CA TYR A 107 7.48 -4.29 2.71
C TYR A 107 7.75 -5.56 1.93
N SER A 108 7.10 -6.66 2.35
CA SER A 108 6.96 -7.87 1.56
C SER A 108 5.52 -8.36 1.58
N LEU A 109 4.96 -8.63 0.40
CA LEU A 109 3.73 -9.41 0.26
C LEU A 109 4.11 -10.86 0.03
N ILE A 110 3.60 -11.76 0.85
CA ILE A 110 3.91 -13.20 0.81
C ILE A 110 2.65 -14.02 0.59
N ASN A 111 2.85 -15.15 -0.08
CA ASN A 111 1.84 -16.19 -0.20
C ASN A 111 1.87 -17.07 1.06
N GLY A 112 0.82 -16.98 1.85
CA GLY A 112 0.63 -17.72 3.08
C GLY A 112 0.58 -16.84 4.34
N LYS A 113 0.32 -17.51 5.45
CA LYS A 113 0.37 -16.92 6.79
C LYS A 113 1.82 -16.87 7.26
N LEU A 114 2.19 -15.78 7.92
CA LEU A 114 3.50 -15.64 8.55
C LEU A 114 3.57 -16.44 9.84
N ASP A 115 4.64 -17.20 9.99
CA ASP A 115 5.13 -17.69 11.26
C ASP A 115 6.34 -16.86 11.76
N ASP A 116 6.76 -17.11 12.98
CA ASP A 116 7.86 -16.36 13.58
C ASP A 116 9.21 -16.61 12.88
N GLN A 117 9.41 -17.80 12.32
CA GLN A 117 10.62 -18.14 11.58
C GLN A 117 10.70 -17.31 10.28
N GLU A 118 9.62 -17.30 9.53
CA GLU A 118 9.52 -16.52 8.30
C GLU A 118 9.59 -15.02 8.58
N LEU A 119 8.93 -14.54 9.63
CA LEU A 119 9.01 -13.14 10.04
C LEU A 119 10.46 -12.72 10.39
N ASN A 120 11.20 -13.58 11.09
CA ASN A 120 12.60 -13.30 11.42
C ASN A 120 13.51 -13.33 10.18
N ARG A 121 13.24 -14.22 9.23
CA ARG A 121 13.92 -14.25 7.93
C ARG A 121 13.67 -12.95 7.15
N LEU A 122 12.43 -12.53 7.06
CA LEU A 122 12.03 -11.32 6.34
C LEU A 122 12.61 -10.06 7.00
N ARG A 123 12.63 -10.00 8.32
CA ARG A 123 13.22 -8.86 9.08
C ARG A 123 14.68 -8.63 8.72
N LYS A 124 15.44 -9.69 8.42
CA LYS A 124 16.84 -9.60 8.02
C LYS A 124 17.03 -9.26 6.55
N ASN A 125 16.10 -9.72 5.69
CA ASN A 125 16.29 -9.67 4.24
C ASN A 125 15.53 -8.54 3.57
N VAL A 126 14.28 -8.33 3.90
CA VAL A 126 13.41 -7.36 3.21
C VAL A 126 13.93 -5.93 3.24
N PRO A 127 14.47 -5.39 4.34
CA PRO A 127 15.07 -4.07 4.37
C PRO A 127 16.26 -3.93 3.41
N LEU A 128 17.03 -4.99 3.24
CA LEU A 128 18.21 -5.02 2.36
C LEU A 128 17.80 -5.29 0.90
N GLN A 129 16.80 -6.13 0.70
CA GLN A 129 16.33 -6.61 -0.62
C GLN A 129 17.49 -7.13 -1.47
N GLU A 130 18.29 -8.01 -0.91
CA GLU A 130 19.47 -8.57 -1.58
C GLU A 130 19.09 -9.71 -2.52
N SER A 131 19.80 -9.78 -3.64
CA SER A 131 19.66 -10.88 -4.59
C SER A 131 19.99 -12.22 -3.96
N GLY A 132 19.26 -13.27 -4.35
CA GLY A 132 19.50 -14.65 -3.89
C GLY A 132 19.02 -14.97 -2.48
N ARG A 133 18.46 -13.99 -1.74
CA ARG A 133 17.90 -14.21 -0.41
C ARG A 133 16.36 -14.32 -0.38
N ASN A 134 15.75 -14.28 -1.53
CA ASN A 134 14.30 -14.34 -1.66
C ASN A 134 13.81 -15.78 -1.71
N SER A 135 12.64 -16.03 -1.15
CA SER A 135 11.97 -17.32 -1.24
C SER A 135 10.89 -17.31 -2.32
N SER A 136 10.44 -18.51 -2.70
CA SER A 136 9.33 -18.66 -3.65
C SER A 136 7.98 -18.14 -3.12
N LYS A 137 7.89 -17.82 -1.84
CA LYS A 137 6.67 -17.29 -1.21
C LYS A 137 6.52 -15.78 -1.39
N GLU A 138 7.60 -15.06 -1.62
CA GLU A 138 7.56 -13.61 -1.78
C GLU A 138 6.95 -13.24 -3.14
N LEU A 139 5.88 -12.47 -3.08
CA LEU A 139 5.14 -12.02 -4.26
C LEU A 139 5.57 -10.60 -4.66
N ILE A 140 5.74 -9.73 -3.68
CA ILE A 140 6.07 -8.32 -3.87
C ILE A 140 7.06 -7.88 -2.81
N LEU A 141 8.05 -7.11 -3.24
CA LEU A 141 8.88 -6.31 -2.35
C LEU A 141 8.74 -4.83 -2.69
N SER A 142 8.75 -3.99 -1.67
CA SER A 142 8.66 -2.55 -1.84
C SER A 142 9.40 -1.82 -0.72
N ARG A 143 9.73 -0.57 -0.97
CA ARG A 143 10.30 0.36 0.01
C ARG A 143 9.62 1.70 -0.14
N ALA A 144 9.52 2.45 0.95
CA ALA A 144 8.96 3.79 0.90
C ALA A 144 9.64 4.73 1.89
N ASN A 145 9.60 6.01 1.55
CA ASN A 145 9.99 7.10 2.43
C ASN A 145 8.78 7.96 2.76
N LYS A 146 8.77 8.51 3.97
CA LYS A 146 7.79 9.51 4.37
C LYS A 146 7.94 10.73 3.47
N SER A 147 6.82 11.30 3.07
CA SER A 147 6.81 12.62 2.41
C SER A 147 7.41 13.65 3.33
N VAL A 148 8.44 14.35 2.86
CA VAL A 148 9.24 15.29 3.68
C VAL A 148 8.39 16.39 4.32
N ARG A 149 7.34 16.84 3.66
CA ARG A 149 6.52 17.96 4.14
C ARG A 149 5.16 17.50 4.67
N LEU A 150 4.47 16.64 3.91
CA LEU A 150 3.09 16.30 4.21
C LEU A 150 2.97 15.40 5.42
N PHE A 151 3.89 14.45 5.62
CA PHE A 151 3.76 13.49 6.71
C PHE A 151 3.79 14.17 8.08
N GLU A 152 4.76 15.04 8.32
CA GLU A 152 4.89 15.79 9.57
C GLU A 152 3.74 16.79 9.77
N TYR A 153 3.34 17.47 8.70
CA TYR A 153 2.21 18.38 8.75
C TYR A 153 0.93 17.66 9.21
N VAL A 154 0.62 16.51 8.62
CA VAL A 154 -0.57 15.73 9.00
C VAL A 154 -0.45 15.20 10.43
N ALA A 155 0.72 14.66 10.84
CA ALA A 155 0.93 14.21 12.20
C ALA A 155 0.69 15.33 13.22
N ASN A 156 1.22 16.53 12.96
CA ASN A 156 1.05 17.70 13.81
C ASN A 156 -0.41 18.18 13.88
N CYS A 157 -1.13 18.19 12.75
CA CYS A 157 -2.56 18.53 12.77
C CYS A 157 -3.31 17.55 13.67
N LEU A 158 -3.14 16.24 13.44
CA LEU A 158 -3.88 15.22 14.18
C LEU A 158 -3.54 15.22 15.68
N SER A 159 -2.29 15.40 16.07
CA SER A 159 -1.87 15.46 17.47
C SER A 159 -2.45 16.66 18.22
N ASN A 160 -2.79 17.72 17.49
CA ASN A 160 -3.44 18.91 18.04
C ASN A 160 -4.99 18.87 17.92
N GLY A 161 -5.58 17.72 17.62
CA GLY A 161 -7.03 17.58 17.51
C GLY A 161 -7.63 18.19 16.24
N LEU A 162 -6.82 18.50 15.24
CA LEU A 162 -7.23 19.18 14.01
C LEU A 162 -7.18 18.23 12.80
N GLN A 163 -8.05 18.48 11.83
CA GLN A 163 -7.94 17.85 10.51
C GLN A 163 -7.02 18.69 9.61
N PRO A 164 -6.16 18.04 8.81
CA PRO A 164 -5.32 18.78 7.86
C PRO A 164 -6.15 19.39 6.74
N ASP A 165 -5.68 20.52 6.20
CA ASP A 165 -6.30 21.18 5.05
C ASP A 165 -6.16 20.30 3.79
N ILE A 166 -7.29 20.08 3.12
CA ILE A 166 -7.37 19.31 1.87
C ILE A 166 -6.48 19.93 0.78
N ASN A 167 -6.35 21.25 0.74
CA ASN A 167 -5.52 21.92 -0.25
C ASN A 167 -4.03 21.61 -0.02
N GLU A 168 -3.59 21.54 1.25
CA GLU A 168 -2.22 21.13 1.56
C GLU A 168 -1.97 19.66 1.21
N ILE A 169 -2.93 18.78 1.49
CA ILE A 169 -2.85 17.38 1.08
C ILE A 169 -2.76 17.26 -0.44
N ASN A 170 -3.61 17.97 -1.18
CA ASN A 170 -3.66 17.89 -2.63
C ASN A 170 -2.39 18.38 -3.34
N LYS A 171 -1.58 19.22 -2.70
CA LYS A 171 -0.28 19.65 -3.24
C LYS A 171 0.71 18.48 -3.37
N VAL A 172 0.59 17.47 -2.53
CA VAL A 172 1.47 16.28 -2.48
C VAL A 172 0.71 15.01 -2.81
N GLY A 173 -0.43 14.76 -2.13
CA GLY A 173 -1.35 13.65 -2.39
C GLY A 173 -0.92 12.31 -1.80
N TYR A 174 0.15 12.23 -1.01
CA TYR A 174 0.63 10.99 -0.39
C TYR A 174 1.40 11.22 0.90
N LEU A 175 1.26 10.31 1.87
CA LEU A 175 2.06 10.29 3.10
C LEU A 175 3.37 9.52 2.95
N LEU A 176 3.32 8.41 2.20
CA LEU A 176 4.49 7.61 1.85
C LEU A 176 4.69 7.58 0.34
N ARG A 177 5.94 7.61 -0.09
CA ARG A 177 6.35 7.49 -1.48
C ARG A 177 7.14 6.21 -1.67
N THR A 178 6.60 5.29 -2.45
CA THR A 178 7.28 4.06 -2.83
C THR A 178 8.18 4.30 -4.04
N THR A 179 9.29 3.57 -4.12
CA THR A 179 10.15 3.63 -5.32
C THR A 179 9.83 2.56 -6.32
N ALA A 180 9.42 1.41 -5.85
CA ALA A 180 8.97 0.31 -6.69
C ALA A 180 8.13 -0.64 -5.85
N VAL A 181 7.14 -1.25 -6.50
CA VAL A 181 6.31 -2.31 -5.97
C VAL A 181 6.46 -3.47 -6.93
N TYR A 182 7.57 -4.15 -6.90
CA TYR A 182 7.80 -5.21 -7.88
C TYR A 182 8.66 -6.34 -7.38
N GLY A 183 8.31 -7.51 -7.87
CA GLY A 183 9.12 -8.68 -7.86
C GLY A 183 9.90 -8.90 -9.16
N SER A 184 10.54 -7.99 -9.82
CA SER A 184 11.38 -8.34 -10.98
C SER A 184 12.47 -7.31 -11.28
N GLY A 185 13.69 -7.76 -11.33
CA GLY A 185 14.82 -7.08 -11.94
C GLY A 185 15.37 -5.84 -11.25
N LYS A 186 14.57 -5.10 -10.51
CA LYS A 186 15.05 -4.02 -9.64
C LYS A 186 15.29 -4.59 -8.26
N PHE A 187 16.39 -4.29 -7.64
CA PHE A 187 16.80 -4.79 -6.31
C PHE A 187 17.25 -6.26 -6.28
N GLY A 188 17.70 -6.82 -7.40
CA GLY A 188 18.23 -8.17 -7.43
C GLY A 188 17.20 -9.29 -7.34
N LEU A 189 15.94 -9.01 -7.62
CA LEU A 189 14.86 -9.98 -7.70
C LEU A 189 14.69 -10.52 -9.13
N SER A 190 15.80 -10.78 -9.83
CA SER A 190 15.80 -11.30 -11.19
C SER A 190 15.09 -12.64 -11.33
N ASP A 191 15.05 -13.42 -10.25
CA ASP A 191 14.47 -14.77 -10.22
C ASP A 191 13.00 -14.77 -9.78
N PHE A 192 12.39 -13.63 -9.66
CA PHE A 192 10.99 -13.53 -9.25
C PHE A 192 10.08 -13.95 -10.41
N ASP A 193 9.55 -15.15 -10.30
CA ASP A 193 8.67 -15.73 -11.31
C ASP A 193 7.23 -15.24 -11.12
N ARG A 194 6.76 -14.42 -12.04
CA ARG A 194 5.36 -13.93 -12.05
C ARG A 194 4.34 -15.03 -12.34
N THR A 195 4.76 -16.16 -12.87
CA THR A 195 3.86 -17.29 -13.12
C THR A 195 3.40 -17.98 -11.84
N ARG A 196 4.05 -17.67 -10.69
CA ARG A 196 3.65 -18.16 -9.36
C ARG A 196 2.39 -17.52 -8.81
N PHE A 197 1.87 -16.48 -9.45
CA PHE A 197 0.61 -15.91 -9.03
C PHE A 197 -0.50 -16.93 -9.21
N THR A 198 -1.24 -17.12 -8.13
CA THR A 198 -2.41 -17.97 -8.11
C THR A 198 -3.52 -17.38 -8.98
N THR A 199 -4.60 -18.10 -9.15
CA THR A 199 -5.81 -17.64 -9.86
C THR A 199 -6.36 -16.29 -9.34
N HIS A 200 -5.98 -15.86 -8.11
CA HIS A 200 -6.36 -14.55 -7.55
C HIS A 200 -5.54 -13.40 -8.13
N PHE A 201 -4.34 -13.70 -8.63
CA PHE A 201 -3.42 -12.74 -9.21
C PHE A 201 -3.08 -13.09 -10.67
N ASP A 202 -4.05 -13.70 -11.37
CA ASP A 202 -3.92 -14.13 -12.77
C ASP A 202 -3.74 -12.97 -13.75
N GLN A 203 -4.14 -11.76 -13.34
CA GLN A 203 -3.97 -10.55 -14.15
C GLN A 203 -2.74 -9.76 -13.74
N PRO A 204 -2.08 -9.10 -14.70
CA PRO A 204 -0.96 -8.22 -14.42
C PRO A 204 -1.27 -7.20 -13.32
N PHE A 205 -0.29 -6.94 -12.48
CA PHE A 205 -0.35 -5.91 -11.43
C PHE A 205 -1.34 -6.12 -10.28
N ARG A 206 -2.05 -7.23 -10.16
CA ARG A 206 -3.00 -7.42 -9.05
C ARG A 206 -2.33 -7.50 -7.68
N ALA A 207 -1.24 -8.23 -7.57
CA ALA A 207 -0.48 -8.32 -6.33
C ALA A 207 0.16 -6.98 -5.98
N GLU A 208 0.72 -6.30 -6.97
CA GLU A 208 1.26 -4.95 -6.83
C GLU A 208 0.19 -3.97 -6.34
N MET A 209 -1.02 -4.05 -6.89
CA MET A 209 -2.14 -3.20 -6.51
C MET A 209 -2.59 -3.44 -5.08
N LEU A 210 -2.70 -4.71 -4.69
CA LEU A 210 -3.03 -5.08 -3.33
C LEU A 210 -1.97 -4.55 -2.35
N ALA A 211 -0.69 -4.78 -2.66
CA ALA A 211 0.41 -4.28 -1.84
C ALA A 211 0.34 -2.75 -1.68
N VAL A 212 0.17 -2.03 -2.78
CA VAL A 212 0.08 -0.56 -2.76
C VAL A 212 -1.14 -0.08 -1.97
N TYR A 213 -2.28 -0.73 -2.12
CA TYR A 213 -3.46 -0.40 -1.33
C TYR A 213 -3.20 -0.54 0.17
N ILE A 214 -2.59 -1.65 0.60
CA ILE A 214 -2.30 -1.87 2.01
C ILE A 214 -1.19 -0.94 2.51
N ILE A 215 -0.19 -0.62 1.70
CA ILE A 215 0.85 0.38 2.02
C ILE A 215 0.21 1.76 2.24
N ARG A 216 -0.77 2.12 1.43
CA ARG A 216 -1.54 3.35 1.64
C ARG A 216 -2.28 3.32 2.97
N GLU A 217 -2.99 2.23 3.29
CA GLU A 217 -3.66 2.07 4.59
C GLU A 217 -2.67 2.11 5.75
N PHE A 218 -1.52 1.45 5.61
CA PHE A 218 -0.45 1.53 6.59
C PHE A 218 0.05 2.96 6.80
N SER A 219 0.20 3.76 5.74
CA SER A 219 0.65 5.14 5.85
C SER A 219 -0.28 5.99 6.72
N ILE A 220 -1.59 5.75 6.61
CA ILE A 220 -2.62 6.41 7.43
C ILE A 220 -2.54 5.91 8.88
N HIS A 221 -2.44 4.59 9.08
CA HIS A 221 -2.31 4.03 10.42
C HIS A 221 -1.03 4.52 11.12
N LEU A 222 0.06 4.66 10.37
CA LEU A 222 1.33 5.14 10.92
C LEU A 222 1.24 6.60 11.37
N VAL A 223 0.69 7.48 10.55
CA VAL A 223 0.55 8.88 10.92
C VAL A 223 -0.42 9.09 12.08
N GLU A 224 -1.53 8.35 12.11
CA GLU A 224 -2.48 8.36 13.23
C GLU A 224 -1.84 7.82 14.53
N HIS A 225 -1.00 6.79 14.43
CA HIS A 225 -0.25 6.23 15.56
C HIS A 225 0.73 7.25 16.14
N ILE A 226 1.56 7.85 15.31
CA ILE A 226 2.54 8.86 15.74
C ILE A 226 1.82 10.06 16.37
N ALA A 227 0.74 10.55 15.74
CA ALA A 227 -0.04 11.66 16.30
C ALA A 227 -0.61 11.33 17.68
N TYR A 228 -1.10 10.11 17.88
CA TYR A 228 -1.61 9.66 19.17
C TYR A 228 -0.51 9.68 20.24
N TYR A 229 0.69 9.16 19.96
CA TYR A 229 1.78 9.16 20.94
C TYR A 229 2.37 10.55 21.18
N GLN A 230 2.30 11.46 20.22
CA GLN A 230 2.68 12.86 20.42
C GLN A 230 1.77 13.57 21.42
N ASN A 231 0.45 13.30 21.38
CA ASN A 231 -0.51 13.91 22.28
C ASN A 231 -1.76 13.03 22.50
N PRO A 232 -1.68 12.02 23.38
CA PRO A 232 -2.77 11.05 23.57
C PRO A 232 -4.10 11.67 23.99
N SER A 233 -4.06 12.85 24.63
CA SER A 233 -5.25 13.51 25.16
C SER A 233 -6.06 14.28 24.09
N GLN A 234 -5.42 14.69 23.01
CA GLN A 234 -6.04 15.52 21.98
C GLN A 234 -6.06 14.88 20.59
N ALA A 235 -5.19 13.90 20.36
CA ALA A 235 -5.04 13.32 19.05
C ALA A 235 -6.34 12.76 18.48
N VAL A 236 -6.59 13.08 17.22
CA VAL A 236 -7.75 12.60 16.46
C VAL A 236 -7.30 11.75 15.29
N LYS A 237 -8.21 10.92 14.78
CA LYS A 237 -7.97 10.17 13.52
C LYS A 237 -8.34 11.04 12.32
N LEU A 238 -7.76 10.73 11.20
CA LEU A 238 -8.11 11.33 9.92
C LEU A 238 -9.58 11.05 9.57
N ASP A 239 -10.30 12.09 9.19
CA ASP A 239 -11.65 11.96 8.69
C ASP A 239 -11.70 11.18 7.37
N ALA A 240 -12.78 10.43 7.16
CA ALA A 240 -12.98 9.66 5.93
C ALA A 240 -12.96 10.55 4.67
N SER A 241 -13.46 11.78 4.77
CA SER A 241 -13.41 12.79 3.70
C SER A 241 -11.98 13.17 3.34
N ILE A 242 -11.11 13.28 4.34
CA ILE A 242 -9.68 13.61 4.17
C ILE A 242 -8.90 12.39 3.63
N LYS A 243 -9.16 11.20 4.17
CA LYS A 243 -8.54 9.97 3.70
C LYS A 243 -8.68 9.75 2.19
N ARG A 244 -9.75 10.22 1.58
CA ARG A 244 -9.97 10.14 0.12
C ARG A 244 -8.93 10.88 -0.71
N HIS A 245 -8.28 11.88 -0.16
CA HIS A 245 -7.28 12.71 -0.83
C HIS A 245 -5.86 12.15 -0.67
N ILE A 246 -5.67 11.12 0.14
CA ILE A 246 -4.37 10.51 0.40
C ILE A 246 -4.23 9.25 -0.45
N GLY A 247 -3.25 9.25 -1.33
CA GLY A 247 -2.83 8.10 -2.13
C GLY A 247 -1.48 7.55 -1.71
N ILE A 248 -0.79 6.94 -2.65
CA ILE A 248 0.61 6.54 -2.56
C ILE A 248 1.39 7.25 -3.65
N GLY A 249 2.48 7.91 -3.27
CA GLY A 249 3.47 8.40 -4.21
C GLY A 249 4.24 7.22 -4.79
N ASN A 250 4.35 7.16 -6.11
CA ASN A 250 5.23 6.23 -6.78
C ASN A 250 6.03 6.96 -7.84
N SER A 251 7.30 6.62 -7.91
CA SER A 251 8.16 6.96 -9.01
C SER A 251 8.30 5.70 -9.89
N PRO A 252 8.05 5.70 -11.11
CA PRO A 252 7.87 6.67 -12.15
C PRO A 252 6.43 6.76 -12.67
N GLY A 253 5.56 7.40 -12.01
CA GLY A 253 4.28 7.77 -12.59
C GLY A 253 3.07 6.92 -12.23
N LEU A 254 3.21 5.86 -11.46
CA LEU A 254 2.08 5.18 -10.82
C LEU A 254 1.62 5.94 -9.57
N GLY A 255 1.55 7.25 -9.65
CA GLY A 255 0.90 8.02 -8.62
C GLY A 255 -0.52 7.51 -8.45
N MET A 256 -0.75 6.78 -7.38
CA MET A 256 -2.07 6.29 -7.05
C MET A 256 -2.79 7.38 -6.31
N ALA A 257 -3.58 8.06 -7.05
CA ALA A 257 -4.41 9.05 -6.48
C ALA A 257 -5.46 8.43 -5.60
N PRO A 258 -5.88 9.26 -4.72
CA PRO A 258 -7.03 9.09 -3.85
C PRO A 258 -8.29 8.71 -4.64
N PHE A 259 -9.24 8.21 -3.90
CA PHE A 259 -10.58 7.89 -4.36
C PHE A 259 -11.33 9.11 -4.89
#